data_85d3b584770edd6ec7ba682272528edd
#
_entry.id   85d3b584770edd6ec7ba682272528edd
#
_cell.length_a   1.000
_cell.length_b   1.000
_cell.length_c   1.000
_cell.angle_alpha   90.00
_cell.angle_beta   90.00
_cell.angle_gamma   90.00
#
_symmetry.space_group_name_H-M   'P 1'
#
loop_
_entity.id
_entity.type
_entity.pdbx_description
1 polymer ?
#
loop_
_entity_poly.entity_id
_entity_poly.type
_entity_poly.pdbx_seq_one_letter_code
_entity_poly.pdbx_strand_id
1 'polypeptide(L)'
;MSVISRGPTVQGLGLSRRQFVQGLAAGGTLVGLGAWPRQSWALRSPGQQEVLAGTQFDLSIGETPVNYTGKVRPAITINGSVPGPILRWKEGTRVQLRVRNDLPRGSIHGDTTSIHWHGILLPSNMDGVPGLSFDGIDRGQGFLYEFDVRQGGTYWYHSHSGFQEQGGMYGPLIIDPIEPEPFTYDRDYVVFLSDWTDMDPARLFDRLKKFSEYDNYYKRTVGDFIRDAREEGLREALRDRGEWGRMRMTPTDLSDVNAHTYTFLMNGVTSLGNWTGLFRSGEKIRLRIINGSAMTYFDVRIPGLKMTVVAVDGQYVHPLTVDEVRLGAAETFDVIVEPTGQDAFTIFAQDNARTGYVSGTLAVREGLRAPVPAVDPRPLLTMADMGHGDHGAHGGGHASAPPAGGHAGHGAHDDHASPGAHAQHGNGGMQQHPDSETN
;
A
#
# COMPACT_ATOMS: atom_id res chain seq x y z
N MET A 1 4.82 60.90 31.57
CA MET A 1 4.71 59.79 32.51
C MET A 1 4.15 58.59 31.76
N SER A 2 5.02 57.69 31.34
CA SER A 2 4.67 56.51 30.54
C SER A 2 4.87 55.26 31.40
N VAL A 3 3.79 54.52 31.63
CA VAL A 3 3.80 53.27 32.43
C VAL A 3 3.93 52.11 31.46
N ILE A 4 5.08 51.43 31.49
CA ILE A 4 5.33 50.19 30.74
C ILE A 4 4.86 49.03 31.60
N SER A 5 3.82 48.34 31.13
CA SER A 5 3.32 47.08 31.69
C SER A 5 4.23 45.93 31.23
N ARG A 6 4.85 45.21 32.16
CA ARG A 6 5.59 43.97 31.91
C ARG A 6 4.63 42.79 31.92
N GLY A 7 4.59 42.04 30.83
CA GLY A 7 3.88 40.76 30.71
C GLY A 7 4.58 39.64 31.51
N PRO A 8 3.86 38.55 31.86
CA PRO A 8 4.38 37.47 32.67
C PRO A 8 5.35 36.57 31.90
N THR A 9 6.49 36.33 32.52
CA THR A 9 7.51 35.37 32.08
C THR A 9 7.02 33.94 32.31
N VAL A 10 6.93 33.13 31.24
CA VAL A 10 6.69 31.70 31.35
C VAL A 10 7.94 31.02 31.87
N GLN A 11 7.90 30.53 33.10
CA GLN A 11 8.96 29.69 33.68
C GLN A 11 8.84 28.29 33.09
N GLY A 12 9.84 27.85 32.34
CA GLY A 12 10.00 26.48 31.91
C GLY A 12 10.20 25.56 33.13
N LEU A 13 9.33 24.55 33.26
CA LEU A 13 9.45 23.47 34.23
C LEU A 13 10.62 22.56 33.87
N GLY A 14 11.85 22.95 34.23
CA GLY A 14 13.01 22.07 34.17
C GLY A 14 12.95 21.05 35.33
N LEU A 15 12.71 19.77 35.00
CA LEU A 15 12.84 18.68 35.96
C LEU A 15 14.29 18.63 36.49
N SER A 16 14.48 18.74 37.82
CA SER A 16 15.80 18.60 38.42
C SER A 16 16.31 17.15 38.31
N ARG A 17 17.64 16.97 38.22
CA ARG A 17 18.26 15.62 38.19
C ARG A 17 17.78 14.73 39.35
N ARG A 18 17.47 15.29 40.50
CA ARG A 18 16.94 14.58 41.66
C ARG A 18 15.51 14.08 41.44
N GLN A 19 14.64 14.86 40.79
CA GLN A 19 13.27 14.46 40.43
C GLN A 19 13.28 13.35 39.34
N PHE A 20 14.24 13.41 38.42
CA PHE A 20 14.44 12.35 37.42
C PHE A 20 14.87 11.03 38.05
N VAL A 21 15.85 11.05 38.97
CA VAL A 21 16.31 9.86 39.69
C VAL A 21 15.22 9.30 40.62
N GLN A 22 14.45 10.16 41.28
CA GLN A 22 13.32 9.72 42.11
C GLN A 22 12.20 9.13 41.29
N GLY A 23 11.95 9.61 40.08
CA GLY A 23 11.01 9.02 39.10
C GLY A 23 11.46 7.64 38.65
N LEU A 24 12.76 7.44 38.39
CA LEU A 24 13.35 6.15 38.06
C LEU A 24 13.26 5.13 39.21
N ALA A 25 13.50 5.57 40.45
CA ALA A 25 13.39 4.69 41.62
C ALA A 25 11.92 4.29 41.91
N ALA A 26 10.97 5.20 41.74
CA ALA A 26 9.53 4.92 41.88
C ALA A 26 9.02 3.98 40.74
N GLY A 27 9.51 4.15 39.53
CA GLY A 27 9.22 3.26 38.40
C GLY A 27 9.76 1.84 38.62
N GLY A 28 10.98 1.72 39.19
CA GLY A 28 11.59 0.42 39.50
C GLY A 28 10.83 -0.38 40.58
N THR A 29 10.29 0.30 41.60
CA THR A 29 9.49 -0.36 42.66
C THR A 29 8.13 -0.83 42.16
N LEU A 30 7.46 -0.14 41.22
CA LEU A 30 6.20 -0.57 40.62
C LEU A 30 6.39 -1.80 39.70
N VAL A 31 7.50 -1.92 39.00
CA VAL A 31 7.86 -3.10 38.22
C VAL A 31 8.10 -4.32 39.12
N GLY A 32 8.71 -4.12 40.30
CA GLY A 32 8.98 -5.18 41.28
C GLY A 32 7.73 -5.71 41.97
N LEU A 33 6.61 -4.97 42.00
CA LEU A 33 5.35 -5.37 42.63
C LEU A 33 4.35 -6.00 41.69
N GLY A 34 4.68 -6.22 40.41
CA GLY A 34 3.78 -6.84 39.43
C GLY A 34 2.53 -6.01 39.10
N ALA A 35 2.47 -4.75 39.54
CA ALA A 35 1.33 -3.84 39.37
C ALA A 35 1.33 -3.09 38.02
N TRP A 36 2.23 -3.43 37.09
CA TRP A 36 2.26 -2.83 35.77
C TRP A 36 1.36 -3.63 34.82
N PRO A 37 0.38 -3.00 34.14
CA PRO A 37 -0.37 -3.71 33.14
C PRO A 37 0.60 -4.21 32.06
N ARG A 38 0.47 -5.46 31.64
CA ARG A 38 1.33 -6.16 30.66
C ARG A 38 1.28 -5.61 29.23
N GLN A 39 0.97 -4.35 29.05
CA GLN A 39 1.23 -3.62 27.80
C GLN A 39 2.56 -2.90 27.94
N SER A 40 3.64 -3.61 27.67
CA SER A 40 4.94 -2.98 27.45
C SER A 40 4.84 -2.15 26.16
N TRP A 41 4.60 -0.87 26.32
CA TRP A 41 4.89 0.12 25.29
C TRP A 41 6.41 0.19 25.15
N ALA A 42 7.01 -0.83 24.54
CA ALA A 42 8.35 -0.70 24.05
C ALA A 42 8.30 0.44 23.04
N LEU A 43 9.12 1.45 23.25
CA LEU A 43 9.35 2.51 22.27
C LEU A 43 9.95 1.83 21.04
N ARG A 44 9.09 1.42 20.12
CA ARG A 44 9.52 0.86 18.84
C ARG A 44 10.10 2.01 18.01
N SER A 45 11.16 1.73 17.28
CA SER A 45 11.67 2.69 16.31
C SER A 45 10.55 3.00 15.28
N PRO A 46 10.44 4.25 14.81
CA PRO A 46 9.43 4.62 13.83
C PRO A 46 9.45 3.68 12.61
N GLY A 47 8.28 3.13 12.25
CA GLY A 47 8.15 2.20 11.13
C GLY A 47 8.58 0.76 11.40
N GLN A 48 8.97 0.41 12.63
CA GLN A 48 9.26 -0.97 13.01
C GLN A 48 7.95 -1.71 13.29
N GLN A 49 7.59 -2.65 12.41
CA GLN A 49 6.38 -3.46 12.54
C GLN A 49 6.61 -4.66 13.46
N GLU A 50 5.55 -5.09 14.13
CA GLU A 50 5.52 -6.36 14.84
C GLU A 50 5.46 -7.51 13.85
N VAL A 51 6.24 -8.59 14.11
CA VAL A 51 6.16 -9.82 13.35
C VAL A 51 5.44 -10.86 14.20
N LEU A 52 4.31 -11.34 13.73
CA LEU A 52 3.58 -12.47 14.31
C LEU A 52 3.85 -13.70 13.44
N ALA A 53 4.58 -14.67 13.99
CA ALA A 53 4.94 -15.90 13.30
C ALA A 53 4.30 -17.12 13.97
N GLY A 54 3.95 -18.13 13.19
CA GLY A 54 3.36 -19.38 13.69
C GLY A 54 2.12 -19.80 12.92
N THR A 55 1.21 -20.48 13.61
CA THR A 55 -0.01 -21.04 13.02
C THR A 55 -1.30 -20.57 13.72
N GLN A 56 -1.19 -19.89 14.84
CA GLN A 56 -2.34 -19.39 15.60
C GLN A 56 -2.14 -17.90 15.88
N PHE A 57 -3.13 -17.09 15.54
CA PHE A 57 -3.06 -15.64 15.63
C PHE A 57 -4.35 -15.09 16.25
N ASP A 58 -4.20 -14.09 17.12
CA ASP A 58 -5.28 -13.28 17.65
C ASP A 58 -5.14 -11.86 17.11
N LEU A 59 -6.11 -11.41 16.32
CA LEU A 59 -6.13 -10.10 15.69
C LEU A 59 -7.34 -9.31 16.19
N SER A 60 -7.09 -8.11 16.69
CA SER A 60 -8.12 -7.17 17.12
C SER A 60 -8.17 -5.99 16.15
N ILE A 61 -9.33 -5.72 15.58
CA ILE A 61 -9.58 -4.59 14.69
C ILE A 61 -10.25 -3.49 15.51
N GLY A 62 -9.59 -2.32 15.57
CA GLY A 62 -10.07 -1.19 16.35
C GLY A 62 -9.65 0.15 15.75
N GLU A 63 -9.89 1.24 16.45
CA GLU A 63 -9.43 2.57 16.07
C GLU A 63 -8.29 3.06 16.96
N THR A 64 -7.27 3.66 16.34
CA THR A 64 -6.16 4.29 17.03
C THR A 64 -5.92 5.69 16.45
N PRO A 65 -5.71 6.72 17.27
CA PRO A 65 -5.37 8.04 16.75
C PRO A 65 -3.95 8.02 16.13
N VAL A 66 -3.85 8.51 14.89
CA VAL A 66 -2.60 8.69 14.15
C VAL A 66 -2.41 10.16 13.78
N ASN A 67 -1.17 10.56 13.50
CA ASN A 67 -0.83 11.91 13.07
C ASN A 67 0.30 11.87 12.03
N TYR A 68 -0.06 11.91 10.74
CA TYR A 68 0.90 11.93 9.63
C TYR A 68 1.09 13.32 9.03
N THR A 69 0.14 14.24 9.22
CA THR A 69 0.07 15.53 8.53
C THR A 69 0.14 16.73 9.48
N GLY A 70 0.24 16.50 10.79
CA GLY A 70 0.06 17.49 11.85
C GLY A 70 -1.37 17.50 12.40
N LYS A 71 -2.29 16.70 11.86
CA LYS A 71 -3.68 16.54 12.33
C LYS A 71 -3.88 15.13 12.86
N VAL A 72 -4.43 15.02 14.06
CA VAL A 72 -4.82 13.73 14.64
C VAL A 72 -6.09 13.25 13.95
N ARG A 73 -6.06 11.99 13.46
CA ARG A 73 -7.20 11.31 12.83
C ARG A 73 -7.33 9.89 13.39
N PRO A 74 -8.54 9.35 13.54
CA PRO A 74 -8.72 7.94 13.82
C PRO A 74 -8.30 7.13 12.58
N ALA A 75 -7.43 6.13 12.79
CA ALA A 75 -7.12 5.11 11.80
C ALA A 75 -7.74 3.78 12.26
N ILE A 76 -8.18 2.97 11.32
CA ILE A 76 -8.50 1.58 11.62
C ILE A 76 -7.20 0.81 11.72
N THR A 77 -7.06 0.09 12.82
CA THR A 77 -5.80 -0.59 13.14
C THR A 77 -6.03 -2.06 13.38
N ILE A 78 -5.04 -2.86 13.08
CA ILE A 78 -4.96 -4.26 13.48
C ILE A 78 -3.90 -4.35 14.58
N ASN A 79 -4.33 -4.81 15.76
CA ASN A 79 -3.51 -4.83 16.98
C ASN A 79 -2.90 -3.45 17.33
N GLY A 80 -3.66 -2.37 17.03
CA GLY A 80 -3.27 -1.00 17.39
C GLY A 80 -2.23 -0.34 16.49
N SER A 81 -1.89 -0.89 15.33
CA SER A 81 -0.87 -0.35 14.41
C SER A 81 -1.37 -0.18 12.98
N VAL A 82 -0.76 0.76 12.24
CA VAL A 82 -0.86 0.98 10.79
C VAL A 82 0.54 1.05 10.21
N PRO A 83 0.89 0.18 9.27
CA PRO A 83 0.23 -1.06 8.92
C PRO A 83 0.06 -1.98 10.11
N GLY A 84 -0.87 -2.94 10.02
CA GLY A 84 -0.97 -4.04 10.98
C GLY A 84 0.32 -4.87 11.04
N PRO A 85 0.42 -5.84 11.96
CA PRO A 85 1.61 -6.66 12.13
C PRO A 85 1.96 -7.43 10.84
N ILE A 86 3.25 -7.69 10.63
CA ILE A 86 3.69 -8.64 9.61
C ILE A 86 3.24 -10.02 10.06
N LEU A 87 2.33 -10.64 9.32
CA LEU A 87 1.98 -12.05 9.52
C LEU A 87 3.01 -12.91 8.78
N ARG A 88 3.63 -13.87 9.47
CA ARG A 88 4.60 -14.77 8.86
C ARG A 88 4.18 -16.21 9.04
N TRP A 89 3.78 -16.84 7.95
CA TRP A 89 3.32 -18.22 7.89
C TRP A 89 4.37 -19.10 7.23
N LYS A 90 4.12 -20.40 7.26
CA LYS A 90 4.92 -21.38 6.52
C LYS A 90 4.00 -22.15 5.57
N GLU A 91 4.41 -22.29 4.34
CA GLU A 91 3.75 -23.13 3.36
C GLU A 91 3.60 -24.57 3.88
N GLY A 92 2.51 -25.24 3.54
CA GLY A 92 2.18 -26.59 4.01
C GLY A 92 1.65 -26.67 5.43
N THR A 93 1.49 -25.53 6.14
CA THR A 93 0.86 -25.51 7.46
C THR A 93 -0.60 -25.12 7.39
N ARG A 94 -1.38 -25.47 8.42
CA ARG A 94 -2.75 -24.99 8.63
C ARG A 94 -2.71 -23.82 9.61
N VAL A 95 -3.26 -22.69 9.22
CA VAL A 95 -3.33 -21.48 10.05
C VAL A 95 -4.71 -21.26 10.62
N GLN A 96 -4.77 -20.68 11.81
CA GLN A 96 -5.97 -20.25 12.51
C GLN A 96 -5.80 -18.79 12.96
N LEU A 97 -6.69 -17.91 12.48
CA LEU A 97 -6.66 -16.49 12.82
C LEU A 97 -8.01 -16.12 13.45
N ARG A 98 -8.00 -15.89 14.76
CA ARG A 98 -9.15 -15.35 15.48
C ARG A 98 -9.16 -13.84 15.32
N VAL A 99 -10.13 -13.34 14.56
CA VAL A 99 -10.29 -11.91 14.30
C VAL A 99 -11.45 -11.39 15.10
N ARG A 100 -11.25 -10.34 15.88
CA ARG A 100 -12.29 -9.68 16.67
C ARG A 100 -12.51 -8.25 16.19
N ASN A 101 -13.76 -7.87 16.03
CA ASN A 101 -14.17 -6.52 15.69
C ASN A 101 -14.40 -5.69 16.96
N ASP A 102 -13.43 -4.87 17.33
CA ASP A 102 -13.48 -3.93 18.45
C ASP A 102 -13.71 -2.48 18.01
N LEU A 103 -14.25 -2.26 16.80
CA LEU A 103 -14.57 -0.91 16.32
C LEU A 103 -15.54 -0.21 17.28
N PRO A 104 -15.33 1.09 17.57
CA PRO A 104 -16.20 1.83 18.47
C PRO A 104 -17.58 2.09 17.83
N ARG A 105 -18.59 2.35 18.66
CA ARG A 105 -19.90 2.82 18.17
C ARG A 105 -19.75 4.15 17.45
N GLY A 106 -20.34 4.25 16.26
CA GLY A 106 -20.30 5.48 15.47
C GLY A 106 -18.97 5.72 14.80
N SER A 107 -18.17 4.66 14.59
CA SER A 107 -17.03 4.71 13.70
C SER A 107 -17.45 5.25 12.33
N ILE A 108 -16.70 6.20 11.80
CA ILE A 108 -16.91 6.71 10.43
C ILE A 108 -16.67 5.65 9.37
N HIS A 109 -16.06 4.54 9.76
CA HIS A 109 -15.69 3.41 8.91
C HIS A 109 -16.70 2.26 8.95
N GLY A 110 -17.84 2.43 9.65
CA GLY A 110 -18.90 1.42 9.77
C GLY A 110 -18.78 0.53 10.99
N ASP A 111 -19.72 -0.39 11.12
CA ASP A 111 -19.86 -1.30 12.26
C ASP A 111 -19.40 -2.74 11.96
N THR A 112 -19.32 -3.12 10.68
CA THR A 112 -18.90 -4.44 10.21
C THR A 112 -17.50 -4.36 9.61
N THR A 113 -16.68 -5.39 9.80
CA THR A 113 -15.32 -5.47 9.26
C THR A 113 -15.05 -6.83 8.63
N SER A 114 -13.91 -6.96 7.97
CA SER A 114 -13.45 -8.21 7.35
C SER A 114 -11.92 -8.17 7.18
N ILE A 115 -11.30 -9.34 6.97
CA ILE A 115 -9.92 -9.41 6.46
C ILE A 115 -9.92 -10.26 5.21
N HIS A 116 -9.52 -9.65 4.09
CA HIS A 116 -9.20 -10.34 2.85
C HIS A 116 -7.70 -10.65 2.79
N TRP A 117 -7.38 -11.86 2.35
CA TRP A 117 -6.01 -12.38 2.22
C TRP A 117 -5.59 -12.26 0.75
N HIS A 118 -4.99 -11.15 0.40
CA HIS A 118 -4.75 -10.78 -0.99
C HIS A 118 -3.69 -11.65 -1.66
N GLY A 119 -4.04 -12.25 -2.79
CA GLY A 119 -3.11 -12.97 -3.66
C GLY A 119 -2.85 -14.42 -3.28
N ILE A 120 -3.53 -15.01 -2.29
CA ILE A 120 -3.31 -16.40 -1.88
C ILE A 120 -4.46 -17.33 -2.24
N LEU A 121 -4.14 -18.61 -2.42
CA LEU A 121 -5.10 -19.67 -2.70
C LEU A 121 -5.68 -20.23 -1.41
N LEU A 122 -6.98 -20.05 -1.21
CA LEU A 122 -7.70 -20.49 -0.02
C LEU A 122 -9.17 -20.81 -0.35
N PRO A 123 -9.92 -21.47 0.57
CA PRO A 123 -11.36 -21.70 0.39
C PRO A 123 -12.14 -20.38 0.34
N SER A 124 -13.11 -20.27 -0.57
CA SER A 124 -13.87 -19.04 -0.80
C SER A 124 -14.55 -18.46 0.43
N ASN A 125 -15.03 -19.32 1.36
CA ASN A 125 -15.61 -18.91 2.64
C ASN A 125 -14.58 -18.35 3.64
N MET A 126 -13.29 -18.44 3.36
CA MET A 126 -12.18 -17.87 4.14
C MET A 126 -11.51 -16.68 3.44
N ASP A 127 -11.98 -16.29 2.26
CA ASP A 127 -11.43 -15.19 1.46
C ASP A 127 -11.68 -13.81 2.08
N GLY A 128 -12.69 -13.68 2.94
CA GLY A 128 -12.92 -12.47 3.72
C GLY A 128 -13.59 -11.33 2.95
N VAL A 129 -14.31 -11.63 1.87
CA VAL A 129 -15.07 -10.65 1.09
C VAL A 129 -16.55 -10.70 1.47
N PRO A 130 -17.06 -9.70 2.23
CA PRO A 130 -18.47 -9.68 2.65
C PRO A 130 -19.44 -9.64 1.49
N GLY A 131 -20.56 -10.35 1.64
CA GLY A 131 -21.62 -10.41 0.63
C GLY A 131 -21.38 -11.42 -0.48
N LEU A 132 -20.23 -12.11 -0.49
CA LEU A 132 -19.96 -13.24 -1.38
C LEU A 132 -20.01 -14.57 -0.62
N SER A 133 -19.06 -14.81 0.26
CA SER A 133 -18.89 -16.08 0.95
C SER A 133 -19.07 -16.00 2.46
N PHE A 134 -19.18 -14.80 3.01
CA PHE A 134 -19.54 -14.56 4.42
C PHE A 134 -20.12 -13.14 4.61
N ASP A 135 -20.76 -12.90 5.75
CA ASP A 135 -21.50 -11.65 6.01
C ASP A 135 -20.63 -10.51 6.56
N GLY A 136 -19.35 -10.78 6.85
CA GLY A 136 -18.47 -9.89 7.59
C GLY A 136 -18.50 -10.17 9.09
N ILE A 137 -17.77 -9.38 9.85
CA ILE A 137 -17.65 -9.51 11.31
C ILE A 137 -18.29 -8.28 11.94
N ASP A 138 -19.45 -8.46 12.56
CA ASP A 138 -20.15 -7.37 13.24
C ASP A 138 -19.40 -6.90 14.49
N ARG A 139 -19.62 -5.65 14.88
CA ARG A 139 -19.01 -5.06 16.08
C ARG A 139 -19.24 -5.90 17.31
N GLY A 140 -18.17 -6.19 18.06
CA GLY A 140 -18.15 -7.00 19.25
C GLY A 140 -18.19 -8.51 18.97
N GLN A 141 -18.24 -8.91 17.71
CA GLN A 141 -18.17 -10.30 17.28
C GLN A 141 -16.75 -10.69 16.85
N GLY A 142 -16.54 -11.98 16.71
CA GLY A 142 -15.32 -12.55 16.18
C GLY A 142 -15.59 -13.56 15.08
N PHE A 143 -14.58 -13.76 14.24
CA PHE A 143 -14.58 -14.78 13.19
C PHE A 143 -13.28 -15.57 13.23
N LEU A 144 -13.35 -16.86 12.98
CA LEU A 144 -12.18 -17.75 12.87
C LEU A 144 -11.93 -18.06 11.41
N TYR A 145 -10.86 -17.46 10.87
CA TYR A 145 -10.29 -17.89 9.59
C TYR A 145 -9.42 -19.12 9.85
N GLU A 146 -9.67 -20.19 9.10
CA GLU A 146 -8.92 -21.44 9.24
C GLU A 146 -8.75 -22.10 7.87
N PHE A 147 -7.50 -22.23 7.40
CA PHE A 147 -7.22 -22.81 6.08
C PHE A 147 -5.77 -23.33 5.99
N ASP A 148 -5.52 -24.14 4.98
CA ASP A 148 -4.20 -24.66 4.66
C ASP A 148 -3.44 -23.66 3.76
N VAL A 149 -2.20 -23.37 4.12
CA VAL A 149 -1.31 -22.47 3.38
C VAL A 149 -0.65 -23.26 2.24
N ARG A 150 -0.98 -22.93 0.99
CA ARG A 150 -0.64 -23.74 -0.19
C ARG A 150 0.46 -23.17 -1.08
N GLN A 151 1.01 -22.01 -0.72
CA GLN A 151 1.99 -21.29 -1.53
C GLN A 151 2.93 -20.47 -0.65
N GLY A 152 4.20 -20.31 -1.08
CA GLY A 152 5.15 -19.37 -0.51
C GLY A 152 5.12 -18.01 -1.22
N GLY A 153 5.71 -16.97 -0.62
CA GLY A 153 5.86 -15.67 -1.28
C GLY A 153 5.57 -14.46 -0.40
N THR A 154 5.51 -13.31 -1.04
CA THR A 154 5.19 -12.00 -0.45
C THR A 154 3.81 -11.59 -0.87
N TYR A 155 2.95 -11.33 0.11
CA TYR A 155 1.54 -10.98 -0.03
C TYR A 155 1.19 -9.89 0.98
N TRP A 156 -0.09 -9.55 1.07
CA TRP A 156 -0.62 -8.64 2.07
C TRP A 156 -2.06 -8.99 2.45
N TYR A 157 -2.59 -8.36 3.45
CA TYR A 157 -3.96 -8.51 3.88
C TYR A 157 -4.59 -7.15 4.16
N HIS A 158 -5.88 -7.00 3.92
CA HIS A 158 -6.60 -5.75 4.10
C HIS A 158 -8.09 -5.96 4.34
N SER A 159 -8.79 -4.90 4.74
CA SER A 159 -10.25 -4.95 4.84
C SER A 159 -10.89 -4.93 3.45
N HIS A 160 -11.97 -5.68 3.32
CA HIS A 160 -12.87 -5.60 2.17
C HIS A 160 -14.24 -5.02 2.55
N SER A 161 -14.32 -4.30 3.69
CA SER A 161 -15.54 -3.67 4.23
C SER A 161 -15.47 -2.16 4.08
N GLY A 162 -16.37 -1.59 3.28
CA GLY A 162 -16.43 -0.14 3.07
C GLY A 162 -15.11 0.45 2.57
N PHE A 163 -14.64 1.52 3.24
CA PHE A 163 -13.37 2.18 2.95
C PHE A 163 -12.32 1.96 4.06
N GLN A 164 -12.41 0.85 4.78
CA GLN A 164 -11.54 0.57 5.91
C GLN A 164 -10.08 0.38 5.50
N GLU A 165 -9.82 -0.17 4.30
CA GLU A 165 -8.50 -0.25 3.70
C GLU A 165 -7.88 1.15 3.60
N GLN A 166 -8.55 2.12 2.98
CA GLN A 166 -8.09 3.51 2.92
C GLN A 166 -7.92 4.13 4.32
N GLY A 167 -8.68 3.65 5.30
CA GLY A 167 -8.61 4.08 6.71
C GLY A 167 -7.44 3.50 7.49
N GLY A 168 -6.59 2.64 6.88
CA GLY A 168 -5.39 2.09 7.53
C GLY A 168 -5.45 0.59 7.83
N MET A 169 -6.54 -0.11 7.49
CA MET A 169 -6.72 -1.52 7.79
C MET A 169 -6.08 -2.41 6.72
N TYR A 170 -4.78 -2.54 6.79
CA TYR A 170 -3.94 -3.39 5.94
C TYR A 170 -2.67 -3.81 6.68
N GLY A 171 -2.00 -4.84 6.17
CA GLY A 171 -0.72 -5.29 6.69
C GLY A 171 -0.02 -6.31 5.79
N PRO A 172 1.30 -6.51 5.95
CA PRO A 172 2.08 -7.45 5.17
C PRO A 172 1.82 -8.91 5.58
N LEU A 173 1.84 -9.80 4.58
CA LEU A 173 1.77 -11.24 4.77
C LEU A 173 2.95 -11.90 4.06
N ILE A 174 3.79 -12.61 4.82
CA ILE A 174 4.94 -13.34 4.30
C ILE A 174 4.70 -14.82 4.53
N ILE A 175 4.89 -15.61 3.48
CA ILE A 175 4.77 -17.07 3.56
C ILE A 175 6.10 -17.67 3.18
N ASP A 176 6.77 -18.29 4.17
CA ASP A 176 8.02 -18.98 3.96
C ASP A 176 7.77 -20.28 3.19
N PRO A 177 8.44 -20.52 2.05
CA PRO A 177 8.20 -21.68 1.23
C PRO A 177 8.71 -22.98 1.88
N ILE A 178 8.19 -24.12 1.43
CA ILE A 178 8.72 -25.45 1.82
C ILE A 178 10.06 -25.71 1.17
N GLU A 179 10.11 -25.48 -0.15
CA GLU A 179 11.31 -25.69 -0.93
C GLU A 179 12.29 -24.53 -0.77
N PRO A 180 13.60 -24.78 -0.84
CA PRO A 180 14.59 -23.70 -0.84
C PRO A 180 14.34 -22.70 -1.98
N GLU A 181 14.45 -21.42 -1.67
CA GLU A 181 14.32 -20.35 -2.66
C GLU A 181 15.47 -20.40 -3.68
N PRO A 182 15.24 -20.06 -4.96
CA PRO A 182 16.26 -20.11 -6.00
C PRO A 182 17.33 -19.01 -5.90
N PHE A 183 17.28 -18.19 -4.87
CA PHE A 183 18.22 -17.09 -4.58
C PHE A 183 18.55 -17.08 -3.09
N THR A 184 19.59 -16.33 -2.72
CA THR A 184 20.05 -16.21 -1.33
C THR A 184 20.12 -14.77 -0.90
N TYR A 185 19.92 -14.52 0.39
CA TYR A 185 20.04 -13.22 1.02
C TYR A 185 20.49 -13.36 2.48
N ASP A 186 21.08 -12.29 3.01
CA ASP A 186 21.55 -12.23 4.41
C ASP A 186 20.52 -11.55 5.31
N ARG A 187 19.68 -10.67 4.72
CA ARG A 187 18.61 -9.95 5.42
C ARG A 187 17.34 -9.90 4.57
N ASP A 188 16.21 -9.80 5.27
CA ASP A 188 14.87 -9.79 4.71
C ASP A 188 14.08 -8.62 5.33
N TYR A 189 13.67 -7.67 4.52
CA TYR A 189 12.88 -6.50 4.95
C TYR A 189 11.62 -6.33 4.14
N VAL A 190 10.53 -5.99 4.82
CA VAL A 190 9.30 -5.53 4.19
C VAL A 190 9.37 -4.02 3.99
N VAL A 191 9.05 -3.57 2.78
CA VAL A 191 8.86 -2.16 2.40
C VAL A 191 7.40 -2.01 1.97
N PHE A 192 6.53 -1.69 2.93
CA PHE A 192 5.10 -1.54 2.69
C PHE A 192 4.79 -0.07 2.36
N LEU A 193 4.38 0.19 1.12
CA LEU A 193 3.96 1.51 0.64
C LEU A 193 2.46 1.65 0.80
N SER A 194 1.99 2.80 1.24
CA SER A 194 0.56 3.10 1.35
C SER A 194 0.29 4.59 1.19
N ASP A 195 -0.98 4.92 0.95
CA ASP A 195 -1.48 6.27 0.80
C ASP A 195 -2.49 6.60 1.92
N TRP A 196 -2.31 7.73 2.59
CA TRP A 196 -3.13 8.21 3.69
C TRP A 196 -3.86 9.50 3.33
N THR A 197 -5.10 9.63 3.76
CA THR A 197 -5.83 10.90 3.69
C THR A 197 -6.43 11.29 5.03
N ASP A 198 -6.38 12.59 5.36
CA ASP A 198 -7.12 13.15 6.50
C ASP A 198 -8.60 13.38 6.19
N MET A 199 -9.00 13.21 4.94
CA MET A 199 -10.38 13.32 4.51
C MET A 199 -11.13 12.04 4.85
N ASP A 200 -12.43 12.15 5.12
CA ASP A 200 -13.31 10.99 5.15
C ASP A 200 -13.24 10.25 3.80
N PRO A 201 -12.85 8.96 3.79
CA PRO A 201 -12.69 8.20 2.54
C PRO A 201 -13.95 8.13 1.68
N ALA A 202 -15.14 8.09 2.28
CA ALA A 202 -16.41 8.11 1.53
C ALA A 202 -16.60 9.44 0.77
N ARG A 203 -16.23 10.55 1.39
CA ARG A 203 -16.27 11.87 0.73
C ARG A 203 -15.24 11.99 -0.38
N LEU A 204 -14.05 11.40 -0.17
CA LEU A 204 -13.03 11.35 -1.21
C LEU A 204 -13.52 10.55 -2.42
N PHE A 205 -14.09 9.38 -2.18
CA PHE A 205 -14.67 8.53 -3.22
C PHE A 205 -15.78 9.25 -3.99
N ASP A 206 -16.72 9.89 -3.29
CA ASP A 206 -17.78 10.69 -3.91
C ASP A 206 -17.24 11.84 -4.78
N ARG A 207 -16.13 12.45 -4.34
CA ARG A 207 -15.45 13.51 -5.09
C ARG A 207 -14.84 12.97 -6.37
N LEU A 208 -14.10 11.86 -6.30
CA LEU A 208 -13.48 11.19 -7.45
C LEU A 208 -14.53 10.74 -8.47
N LYS A 209 -15.67 10.18 -8.03
CA LYS A 209 -16.78 9.80 -8.91
C LYS A 209 -17.42 10.98 -9.63
N LYS A 210 -17.46 12.15 -9.02
CA LYS A 210 -18.06 13.36 -9.62
C LYS A 210 -17.09 14.09 -10.52
N PHE A 211 -15.80 14.08 -10.18
CA PHE A 211 -14.77 14.80 -10.89
C PHE A 211 -13.40 14.18 -10.59
N SER A 212 -12.99 13.20 -11.38
CA SER A 212 -11.75 12.45 -11.20
C SER A 212 -10.51 13.36 -11.21
N GLU A 213 -10.48 14.35 -12.09
CA GLU A 213 -9.39 15.33 -12.20
C GLU A 213 -9.39 16.43 -11.10
N TYR A 214 -10.09 16.25 -9.98
CA TYR A 214 -10.22 17.30 -8.96
C TYR A 214 -8.89 17.78 -8.42
N ASP A 215 -7.95 16.86 -8.18
CA ASP A 215 -6.62 17.15 -7.65
C ASP A 215 -5.55 17.36 -8.74
N ASN A 216 -5.95 17.43 -10.02
CA ASN A 216 -5.05 17.78 -11.11
C ASN A 216 -4.85 19.30 -11.20
N TYR A 217 -3.91 19.85 -10.44
CA TYR A 217 -3.55 21.26 -10.43
C TYR A 217 -2.62 21.68 -11.60
N TYR A 218 -2.31 20.76 -12.51
CA TYR A 218 -1.38 20.95 -13.60
C TYR A 218 -2.05 21.06 -14.96
N LYS A 219 -3.35 21.36 -14.98
CA LYS A 219 -4.11 21.54 -16.23
C LYS A 219 -3.51 22.62 -17.09
N ARG A 220 -3.44 22.36 -18.39
CA ARG A 220 -2.89 23.31 -19.36
C ARG A 220 -3.65 24.64 -19.35
N THR A 221 -2.92 25.74 -19.21
CA THR A 221 -3.44 27.10 -19.13
C THR A 221 -3.49 27.78 -20.51
N VAL A 222 -4.04 28.99 -20.58
CA VAL A 222 -3.94 29.86 -21.77
C VAL A 222 -2.48 30.24 -22.04
N GLY A 223 -1.66 30.41 -20.98
CA GLY A 223 -0.22 30.68 -21.13
C GLY A 223 0.51 29.53 -21.82
N ASP A 224 0.16 28.29 -21.48
CA ASP A 224 0.71 27.11 -22.16
C ASP A 224 0.29 27.07 -23.63
N PHE A 225 -0.97 27.40 -23.95
CA PHE A 225 -1.41 27.50 -25.34
C PHE A 225 -0.62 28.53 -26.15
N ILE A 226 -0.35 29.70 -25.56
CA ILE A 226 0.44 30.73 -26.23
C ILE A 226 1.89 30.27 -26.47
N ARG A 227 2.46 29.52 -25.51
CA ARG A 227 3.78 28.92 -25.66
C ARG A 227 3.80 27.89 -26.80
N ASP A 228 2.87 26.93 -26.75
CA ASP A 228 2.72 25.84 -27.71
C ASP A 228 2.52 26.42 -29.13
N ALA A 229 1.68 27.45 -29.28
CA ALA A 229 1.44 28.15 -30.55
C ALA A 229 2.67 28.89 -31.10
N ARG A 230 3.58 29.34 -30.23
CA ARG A 230 4.85 29.96 -30.65
C ARG A 230 5.89 28.95 -31.06
N GLU A 231 5.91 27.79 -30.38
CA GLU A 231 6.93 26.73 -30.60
C GLU A 231 6.55 25.82 -31.76
N GLU A 232 5.29 25.40 -31.85
CA GLU A 232 4.80 24.39 -32.79
C GLU A 232 3.94 25.00 -33.93
N GLY A 233 3.50 26.22 -33.77
CA GLY A 233 2.59 26.92 -34.67
C GLY A 233 1.12 26.87 -34.22
N LEU A 234 0.38 27.93 -34.51
CA LEU A 234 -1.02 28.13 -34.08
C LEU A 234 -1.95 26.99 -34.53
N ARG A 235 -1.77 26.48 -35.75
CA ARG A 235 -2.60 25.44 -36.33
C ARG A 235 -2.43 24.13 -35.58
N GLU A 236 -1.21 23.77 -35.23
CA GLU A 236 -0.87 22.56 -34.53
C GLU A 236 -1.35 22.61 -33.08
N ALA A 237 -1.10 23.72 -32.38
CA ALA A 237 -1.60 23.94 -31.02
C ALA A 237 -3.14 23.87 -30.93
N LEU A 238 -3.86 24.39 -31.92
CA LEU A 238 -5.32 24.30 -32.01
C LEU A 238 -5.78 22.86 -32.30
N ARG A 239 -5.07 22.12 -33.15
CA ARG A 239 -5.37 20.72 -33.47
C ARG A 239 -5.23 19.87 -32.22
N ASP A 240 -4.06 19.93 -31.57
CA ASP A 240 -3.79 19.17 -30.35
C ASP A 240 -4.83 19.45 -29.25
N ARG A 241 -5.12 20.73 -28.98
CA ARG A 241 -6.16 21.08 -27.99
C ARG A 241 -7.54 20.59 -28.39
N GLY A 242 -7.87 20.58 -29.69
CA GLY A 242 -9.13 20.08 -30.20
C GLY A 242 -9.25 18.54 -30.08
N GLU A 243 -8.16 17.81 -30.27
CA GLU A 243 -8.13 16.33 -30.11
C GLU A 243 -8.32 15.94 -28.67
N TRP A 244 -7.57 16.52 -27.74
CA TRP A 244 -7.76 16.31 -26.30
C TRP A 244 -9.16 16.70 -25.82
N GLY A 245 -9.68 17.85 -26.30
CA GLY A 245 -11.01 18.32 -25.97
C GLY A 245 -12.14 17.38 -26.44
N ARG A 246 -12.01 16.75 -27.62
CA ARG A 246 -12.95 15.75 -28.13
C ARG A 246 -12.99 14.50 -27.28
N MET A 247 -11.84 14.07 -26.76
CA MET A 247 -11.72 12.94 -25.83
C MET A 247 -12.21 13.30 -24.42
N ARG A 248 -12.43 14.58 -24.11
CA ARG A 248 -12.71 15.10 -22.76
C ARG A 248 -11.62 14.74 -21.77
N MET A 249 -10.38 14.75 -22.22
CA MET A 249 -9.17 14.41 -21.46
C MET A 249 -8.17 15.56 -21.51
N THR A 250 -7.16 15.47 -20.66
CA THR A 250 -6.00 16.37 -20.69
C THR A 250 -4.71 15.57 -20.65
N PRO A 251 -3.66 15.97 -21.37
CA PRO A 251 -2.37 15.28 -21.34
C PRO A 251 -1.68 15.33 -19.97
N THR A 252 -2.20 16.09 -19.03
CA THR A 252 -1.69 16.19 -17.66
C THR A 252 -2.41 15.27 -16.67
N ASP A 253 -3.42 14.52 -17.11
CA ASP A 253 -4.19 13.60 -16.31
C ASP A 253 -3.54 12.22 -16.31
N LEU A 254 -2.51 12.07 -15.47
CA LEU A 254 -1.73 10.85 -15.33
C LEU A 254 -2.31 9.90 -14.29
N SER A 255 -3.08 10.43 -13.34
CA SER A 255 -3.69 9.70 -12.24
C SER A 255 -4.75 10.57 -11.57
N ASP A 256 -5.88 9.97 -11.21
CA ASP A 256 -6.98 10.61 -10.48
C ASP A 256 -6.57 11.02 -9.05
N VAL A 257 -5.54 10.36 -8.51
CA VAL A 257 -4.99 10.61 -7.17
C VAL A 257 -3.50 10.93 -7.23
N ASN A 258 -3.03 11.74 -6.29
CA ASN A 258 -1.64 12.20 -6.25
C ASN A 258 -1.27 12.73 -4.86
N ALA A 259 -0.11 13.38 -4.68
CA ALA A 259 0.33 13.91 -3.39
C ALA A 259 -0.51 15.10 -2.85
N HIS A 260 -1.44 15.65 -3.65
CA HIS A 260 -2.43 16.61 -3.15
C HIS A 260 -3.65 15.89 -2.56
N THR A 261 -3.91 14.66 -3.01
CA THR A 261 -4.95 13.78 -2.47
C THR A 261 -4.48 13.08 -1.20
N TYR A 262 -3.24 12.56 -1.23
CA TYR A 262 -2.69 11.66 -0.23
C TYR A 262 -1.35 12.10 0.36
N THR A 263 -1.09 11.64 1.57
CA THR A 263 0.24 11.58 2.17
C THR A 263 0.76 10.15 2.03
N PHE A 264 1.91 9.98 1.39
CA PHE A 264 2.49 8.65 1.17
C PHE A 264 3.27 8.18 2.40
N LEU A 265 3.15 6.89 2.70
CA LEU A 265 3.77 6.25 3.85
C LEU A 265 4.63 5.06 3.41
N MET A 266 5.72 4.84 4.12
CA MET A 266 6.55 3.63 4.03
C MET A 266 6.59 2.97 5.41
N ASN A 267 6.09 1.75 5.53
CA ASN A 267 5.96 1.04 6.81
C ASN A 267 5.24 1.89 7.90
N GLY A 268 4.20 2.64 7.50
CA GLY A 268 3.39 3.46 8.40
C GLY A 268 4.03 4.77 8.87
N VAL A 269 5.14 5.20 8.25
CA VAL A 269 5.75 6.50 8.54
C VAL A 269 5.95 7.33 7.29
N THR A 270 5.91 8.65 7.43
CA THR A 270 6.26 9.59 6.35
C THR A 270 7.78 9.63 6.14
N SER A 271 8.25 10.30 5.09
CA SER A 271 9.69 10.53 4.84
C SER A 271 10.40 11.20 6.03
N LEU A 272 9.69 12.01 6.82
CA LEU A 272 10.25 12.61 8.04
C LEU A 272 10.55 11.57 9.12
N GLY A 273 9.70 10.56 9.25
CA GLY A 273 9.90 9.43 10.18
C GLY A 273 11.05 8.53 9.77
N ASN A 274 11.35 8.46 8.48
CA ASN A 274 12.50 7.76 7.90
C ASN A 274 12.65 6.31 8.38
N TRP A 275 11.83 5.42 7.86
CA TRP A 275 12.07 4.00 8.08
C TRP A 275 13.51 3.62 7.69
N THR A 276 14.17 2.80 8.52
CA THR A 276 15.56 2.42 8.30
C THR A 276 15.72 0.91 8.33
N GLY A 277 16.25 0.35 7.25
CA GLY A 277 16.74 -1.03 7.19
C GLY A 277 18.25 -1.05 7.36
N LEU A 278 18.77 -1.92 8.23
CA LEU A 278 20.20 -2.01 8.50
C LEU A 278 20.91 -3.00 7.59
N PHE A 279 22.14 -2.68 7.17
CA PHE A 279 22.97 -3.56 6.38
C PHE A 279 24.44 -3.52 6.82
N ARG A 280 25.21 -4.54 6.41
CA ARG A 280 26.68 -4.51 6.36
C ARG A 280 27.09 -4.51 4.91
N SER A 281 28.17 -3.79 4.61
CA SER A 281 28.69 -3.71 3.23
C SER A 281 28.92 -5.11 2.63
N GLY A 282 28.34 -5.36 1.46
CA GLY A 282 28.42 -6.63 0.74
C GLY A 282 27.39 -7.69 1.15
N GLU A 283 26.52 -7.42 2.13
CA GLU A 283 25.36 -8.29 2.39
C GLU A 283 24.35 -8.21 1.25
N LYS A 284 23.72 -9.33 0.93
CA LYS A 284 22.55 -9.41 0.06
C LYS A 284 21.28 -9.15 0.87
N ILE A 285 20.55 -8.15 0.49
CA ILE A 285 19.33 -7.74 1.19
C ILE A 285 18.14 -7.98 0.29
N ARG A 286 17.19 -8.76 0.77
CA ARG A 286 15.88 -8.87 0.15
C ARG A 286 15.00 -7.73 0.65
N LEU A 287 14.44 -6.99 -0.28
CA LEU A 287 13.37 -6.03 -0.02
C LEU A 287 12.09 -6.58 -0.61
N ARG A 288 11.11 -6.83 0.24
CA ARG A 288 9.75 -7.23 -0.12
C ARG A 288 8.92 -5.97 -0.23
N ILE A 289 8.82 -5.42 -1.44
CA ILE A 289 8.12 -4.18 -1.71
C ILE A 289 6.65 -4.52 -1.98
N ILE A 290 5.76 -3.99 -1.15
CA ILE A 290 4.31 -4.20 -1.24
C ILE A 290 3.67 -2.83 -1.46
N ASN A 291 2.88 -2.68 -2.50
CA ASN A 291 2.05 -1.50 -2.68
C ASN A 291 0.63 -1.76 -2.14
N GLY A 292 0.42 -1.51 -0.86
CA GLY A 292 -0.89 -1.59 -0.20
C GLY A 292 -1.62 -0.25 -0.18
N SER A 293 -1.42 0.61 -1.18
CA SER A 293 -2.21 1.84 -1.35
C SER A 293 -3.53 1.56 -2.03
N ALA A 294 -4.56 2.36 -1.70
CA ALA A 294 -5.89 2.20 -2.29
C ALA A 294 -5.92 2.51 -3.80
N MET A 295 -5.10 3.46 -4.27
CA MET A 295 -5.11 3.86 -5.68
C MET A 295 -3.74 4.28 -6.24
N THR A 296 -2.75 4.57 -5.40
CA THR A 296 -1.49 5.18 -5.85
C THR A 296 -0.59 4.16 -6.54
N TYR A 297 -0.06 4.52 -7.70
CA TYR A 297 1.05 3.83 -8.36
C TYR A 297 2.36 4.45 -7.92
N PHE A 298 3.34 3.62 -7.57
CA PHE A 298 4.67 4.08 -7.19
C PHE A 298 5.75 3.61 -8.16
N ASP A 299 6.64 4.53 -8.51
CA ASP A 299 7.94 4.20 -9.10
C ASP A 299 8.97 4.17 -7.99
N VAL A 300 9.60 3.01 -7.79
CA VAL A 300 10.53 2.76 -6.69
C VAL A 300 11.93 2.55 -7.22
N ARG A 301 12.90 3.29 -6.68
CA ARG A 301 14.33 3.14 -6.97
C ARG A 301 15.19 3.40 -5.74
N ILE A 302 16.43 2.96 -5.82
CA ILE A 302 17.44 3.20 -4.80
C ILE A 302 18.64 3.84 -5.49
N PRO A 303 18.78 5.17 -5.51
CA PRO A 303 19.88 5.84 -6.21
C PRO A 303 21.25 5.30 -5.83
N GLY A 304 22.03 4.93 -6.84
CA GLY A 304 23.36 4.34 -6.66
C GLY A 304 23.37 2.84 -6.38
N LEU A 305 22.21 2.17 -6.41
CA LEU A 305 22.09 0.74 -6.15
C LEU A 305 21.14 0.08 -7.17
N LYS A 306 21.58 -0.99 -7.83
CA LYS A 306 20.73 -1.78 -8.71
C LYS A 306 19.85 -2.72 -7.91
N MET A 307 18.66 -2.99 -8.40
CA MET A 307 17.71 -3.93 -7.83
C MET A 307 17.58 -5.15 -8.75
N THR A 308 17.81 -6.35 -8.25
CA THR A 308 17.55 -7.58 -8.99
C THR A 308 16.21 -8.13 -8.56
N VAL A 309 15.20 -8.01 -9.44
CA VAL A 309 13.86 -8.57 -9.25
C VAL A 309 13.95 -10.08 -9.27
N VAL A 310 13.44 -10.75 -8.25
CA VAL A 310 13.48 -12.22 -8.08
C VAL A 310 12.11 -12.85 -7.94
N ALA A 311 11.10 -12.06 -7.51
CA ALA A 311 9.70 -12.49 -7.49
C ALA A 311 8.76 -11.30 -7.72
N VAL A 312 7.59 -11.57 -8.28
CA VAL A 312 6.48 -10.61 -8.49
C VAL A 312 5.19 -11.32 -8.11
N ASP A 313 4.34 -10.66 -7.32
CA ASP A 313 3.05 -11.18 -6.83
C ASP A 313 3.17 -12.60 -6.25
N GLY A 314 4.18 -12.78 -5.41
CA GLY A 314 4.46 -14.04 -4.72
C GLY A 314 5.06 -15.14 -5.59
N GLN A 315 5.28 -14.90 -6.89
CA GLN A 315 5.82 -15.89 -7.82
C GLN A 315 7.25 -15.57 -8.23
N TYR A 316 8.12 -16.59 -8.27
CA TYR A 316 9.50 -16.41 -8.72
C TYR A 316 9.54 -16.09 -10.21
N VAL A 317 10.41 -15.16 -10.58
CA VAL A 317 10.68 -14.79 -11.97
C VAL A 317 12.14 -15.06 -12.33
N HIS A 318 12.45 -15.09 -13.61
CA HIS A 318 13.86 -15.05 -14.04
C HIS A 318 14.48 -13.73 -13.55
N PRO A 319 15.60 -13.78 -12.78
CA PRO A 319 16.18 -12.58 -12.19
C PRO A 319 16.48 -11.50 -13.24
N LEU A 320 15.98 -10.31 -12.99
CA LEU A 320 16.16 -9.14 -13.87
C LEU A 320 16.69 -7.97 -13.05
N THR A 321 17.86 -7.45 -13.43
CA THR A 321 18.45 -6.28 -12.76
C THR A 321 17.98 -4.98 -13.41
N VAL A 322 17.41 -4.11 -12.61
CA VAL A 322 16.79 -2.84 -13.04
C VAL A 322 17.24 -1.67 -12.15
N ASP A 323 17.01 -0.45 -12.63
CA ASP A 323 17.22 0.77 -11.85
C ASP A 323 15.98 1.19 -11.06
N GLU A 324 14.80 0.92 -11.62
CA GLU A 324 13.51 1.32 -11.08
C GLU A 324 12.46 0.25 -11.38
N VAL A 325 11.49 0.08 -10.48
CA VAL A 325 10.30 -0.74 -10.67
C VAL A 325 9.06 0.11 -10.49
N ARG A 326 8.03 -0.10 -11.31
CA ARG A 326 6.70 0.47 -11.11
C ARG A 326 5.80 -0.56 -10.47
N LEU A 327 5.13 -0.16 -9.38
CA LEU A 327 4.14 -0.99 -8.70
C LEU A 327 2.76 -0.34 -8.82
N GLY A 328 1.81 -1.07 -9.39
CA GLY A 328 0.38 -0.75 -9.27
C GLY A 328 -0.13 -1.03 -7.85
N ALA A 329 -1.33 -0.54 -7.53
CA ALA A 329 -1.98 -0.90 -6.28
C ALA A 329 -2.14 -2.42 -6.20
N ALA A 330 -1.90 -2.99 -5.03
CA ALA A 330 -1.91 -4.42 -4.70
C ALA A 330 -0.72 -5.25 -5.20
N GLU A 331 0.13 -4.74 -6.08
CA GLU A 331 1.30 -5.48 -6.58
C GLU A 331 2.40 -5.62 -5.52
N THR A 332 3.15 -6.74 -5.62
CA THR A 332 4.32 -7.00 -4.79
C THR A 332 5.54 -7.33 -5.65
N PHE A 333 6.70 -6.82 -5.24
CA PHE A 333 8.01 -7.12 -5.85
C PHE A 333 9.01 -7.52 -4.78
N ASP A 334 9.68 -8.65 -4.99
CA ASP A 334 10.84 -9.01 -4.19
C ASP A 334 12.10 -8.69 -4.99
N VAL A 335 12.94 -7.85 -4.42
CA VAL A 335 14.21 -7.47 -5.04
C VAL A 335 15.38 -7.76 -4.13
N ILE A 336 16.50 -8.21 -4.72
CA ILE A 336 17.79 -8.36 -4.03
C ILE A 336 18.65 -7.15 -4.38
N VAL A 337 19.22 -6.53 -3.33
CA VAL A 337 20.19 -5.44 -3.45
C VAL A 337 21.47 -5.79 -2.67
N GLU A 338 22.61 -5.31 -3.16
CA GLU A 338 23.94 -5.55 -2.56
C GLU A 338 24.63 -4.20 -2.28
N PRO A 339 24.30 -3.52 -1.16
CA PRO A 339 24.83 -2.20 -0.86
C PRO A 339 26.33 -2.24 -0.54
N THR A 340 27.10 -1.48 -1.32
CA THR A 340 28.55 -1.31 -1.17
C THR A 340 28.96 0.15 -1.45
N GLY A 341 30.12 0.55 -0.93
CA GLY A 341 30.73 1.84 -1.26
C GLY A 341 30.14 3.06 -0.59
N GLN A 342 28.99 2.94 0.10
CA GLN A 342 28.34 4.01 0.85
C GLN A 342 27.77 3.47 2.15
N ASP A 343 27.66 4.32 3.18
CA ASP A 343 27.12 3.95 4.48
C ASP A 343 25.57 4.06 4.53
N ALA A 344 24.96 4.70 3.54
CA ALA A 344 23.51 4.84 3.45
C ALA A 344 23.03 5.01 2.01
N PHE A 345 21.84 4.46 1.72
CA PHE A 345 21.13 4.59 0.43
C PHE A 345 19.67 4.96 0.71
N THR A 346 19.11 5.85 -0.10
CA THR A 346 17.69 6.20 -0.03
C THR A 346 16.86 5.19 -0.80
N ILE A 347 15.87 4.56 -0.17
CA ILE A 347 14.76 3.92 -0.86
C ILE A 347 13.77 5.04 -1.19
N PHE A 348 13.56 5.29 -2.47
CA PHE A 348 12.74 6.41 -2.94
C PHE A 348 11.56 5.87 -3.75
N ALA A 349 10.34 6.20 -3.32
CA ALA A 349 9.10 5.83 -3.99
C ALA A 349 8.32 7.11 -4.32
N GLN A 350 8.23 7.46 -5.60
CA GLN A 350 7.47 8.61 -6.10
C GLN A 350 6.17 8.15 -6.77
N ASP A 351 5.11 8.97 -6.70
CA ASP A 351 3.89 8.70 -7.40
C ASP A 351 4.07 8.83 -8.93
N ASN A 352 3.26 8.09 -9.71
CA ASN A 352 3.32 8.14 -11.18
C ASN A 352 2.95 9.51 -11.74
N ALA A 353 2.18 10.31 -11.02
CA ALA A 353 1.86 11.71 -11.39
C ALA A 353 3.02 12.68 -11.13
N ARG A 354 4.12 12.26 -10.50
CA ARG A 354 5.28 13.10 -10.17
C ARG A 354 4.93 14.32 -9.34
N THR A 355 4.08 14.12 -8.33
CA THR A 355 3.62 15.20 -7.43
C THR A 355 4.18 15.09 -6.03
N GLY A 356 4.63 13.91 -5.64
CA GLY A 356 5.21 13.65 -4.34
C GLY A 356 5.91 12.30 -4.24
N TYR A 357 6.42 12.03 -3.05
CA TYR A 357 7.18 10.81 -2.76
C TYR A 357 7.11 10.43 -1.29
N VAL A 358 7.49 9.20 -0.99
CA VAL A 358 7.92 8.75 0.32
C VAL A 358 9.32 8.16 0.23
N SER A 359 10.10 8.29 1.29
CA SER A 359 11.46 7.75 1.36
C SER A 359 11.76 7.08 2.69
N GLY A 360 12.60 6.05 2.62
CA GLY A 360 13.27 5.40 3.73
C GLY A 360 14.76 5.28 3.46
N THR A 361 15.49 4.63 4.34
CA THR A 361 16.95 4.52 4.24
C THR A 361 17.39 3.07 4.47
N LEU A 362 18.29 2.57 3.62
CA LEU A 362 19.17 1.47 3.96
C LEU A 362 20.44 2.06 4.54
N ALA A 363 20.90 1.62 5.73
CA ALA A 363 22.05 2.21 6.41
C ALA A 363 22.87 1.19 7.20
N VAL A 364 24.15 1.47 7.39
CA VAL A 364 25.03 0.62 8.23
C VAL A 364 24.74 0.78 9.72
N ARG A 365 24.06 1.85 10.12
CA ARG A 365 23.61 2.11 11.50
C ARG A 365 22.41 3.04 11.53
N GLU A 366 21.64 3.00 12.60
CA GLU A 366 20.51 3.89 12.86
C GLU A 366 20.91 5.37 12.82
N GLY A 367 19.95 6.20 12.39
CA GLY A 367 20.08 7.65 12.35
C GLY A 367 20.83 8.22 11.15
N LEU A 368 21.40 7.37 10.28
CA LEU A 368 21.94 7.82 9.00
C LEU A 368 20.81 8.11 8.01
N ARG A 369 21.05 9.07 7.13
CA ARG A 369 20.20 9.39 5.98
C ARG A 369 21.06 9.59 4.76
N ALA A 370 20.62 9.08 3.62
CA ALA A 370 21.22 9.41 2.32
C ALA A 370 20.48 10.60 1.68
N PRO A 371 21.10 11.27 0.70
CA PRO A 371 20.43 12.31 -0.06
C PRO A 371 19.17 11.79 -0.74
N VAL A 372 18.06 12.51 -0.58
CA VAL A 372 16.80 12.19 -1.26
C VAL A 372 16.80 12.86 -2.62
N PRO A 373 16.57 12.12 -3.74
CA PRO A 373 16.50 12.73 -5.07
C PRO A 373 15.28 13.65 -5.21
N ALA A 374 15.35 14.57 -6.14
CA ALA A 374 14.16 15.31 -6.57
C ALA A 374 13.17 14.36 -7.24
N VAL A 375 11.89 14.70 -7.18
CA VAL A 375 10.85 14.06 -7.98
C VAL A 375 11.18 14.30 -9.46
N ASP A 376 11.01 13.26 -10.28
CA ASP A 376 11.29 13.35 -11.72
C ASP A 376 10.40 14.38 -12.42
N PRO A 377 10.83 14.89 -13.58
CA PRO A 377 10.00 15.71 -14.43
C PRO A 377 8.67 15.00 -14.74
N ARG A 378 7.58 15.75 -14.67
CA ARG A 378 6.26 15.23 -14.95
C ARG A 378 6.11 14.91 -16.43
N PRO A 379 5.77 13.66 -16.81
CA PRO A 379 5.47 13.34 -18.18
C PRO A 379 4.16 13.99 -18.62
N LEU A 380 4.02 14.21 -19.93
CA LEU A 380 2.74 14.56 -20.56
C LEU A 380 2.31 13.37 -21.41
N LEU A 381 1.03 13.00 -21.34
CA LEU A 381 0.46 12.03 -22.24
C LEU A 381 0.49 12.58 -23.69
N THR A 382 0.79 11.70 -24.62
CA THR A 382 0.78 12.01 -26.05
C THR A 382 -0.37 11.29 -26.75
N MET A 383 -0.69 11.65 -27.99
CA MET A 383 -1.67 10.91 -28.80
C MET A 383 -1.23 9.46 -29.06
N ALA A 384 0.09 9.19 -29.07
CA ALA A 384 0.62 7.84 -29.19
C ALA A 384 0.28 6.99 -27.94
N ASP A 385 0.34 7.55 -26.73
CA ASP A 385 -0.05 6.86 -25.50
C ASP A 385 -1.55 6.53 -25.50
N MET A 386 -2.36 7.29 -26.23
CA MET A 386 -3.80 7.08 -26.40
C MET A 386 -4.15 6.10 -27.51
N GLY A 387 -3.17 5.42 -28.13
CA GLY A 387 -3.39 4.51 -29.23
C GLY A 387 -3.69 5.17 -30.57
N HIS A 388 -3.57 6.48 -30.67
CA HIS A 388 -3.75 7.26 -31.90
C HIS A 388 -2.41 7.60 -32.57
N GLY A 389 -1.35 6.83 -32.31
CA GLY A 389 -0.06 6.96 -32.97
C GLY A 389 -0.18 6.66 -34.46
N ASP A 390 0.42 7.53 -35.28
CA ASP A 390 0.49 7.36 -36.73
C ASP A 390 1.22 6.03 -37.05
N HIS A 391 0.52 5.02 -37.57
CA HIS A 391 1.07 3.73 -38.00
C HIS A 391 2.02 3.86 -39.22
N GLY A 392 2.48 5.08 -39.52
CA GLY A 392 3.23 5.43 -40.71
C GLY A 392 4.76 5.47 -40.63
N ALA A 393 5.39 5.22 -39.47
CA ALA A 393 6.85 5.44 -39.35
C ALA A 393 7.62 4.39 -38.53
N HIS A 394 7.37 3.07 -38.74
CA HIS A 394 8.33 2.04 -38.34
C HIS A 394 8.52 0.99 -39.43
N GLY A 395 9.16 1.40 -40.52
CA GLY A 395 9.89 0.51 -41.41
C GLY A 395 11.25 0.20 -40.79
N GLY A 396 11.39 -0.92 -40.07
CA GLY A 396 12.65 -1.33 -39.45
C GLY A 396 12.55 -2.70 -38.80
N GLY A 397 12.58 -3.79 -39.65
CA GLY A 397 13.18 -5.07 -39.34
C GLY A 397 12.70 -5.84 -38.11
N HIS A 398 11.61 -6.57 -38.20
CA HIS A 398 11.41 -7.79 -37.40
C HIS A 398 11.38 -9.00 -38.31
N ALA A 399 12.32 -9.89 -38.07
CA ALA A 399 12.42 -11.19 -38.72
C ALA A 399 11.12 -11.99 -38.50
N SER A 400 10.53 -12.44 -39.57
CA SER A 400 9.35 -13.29 -39.63
C SER A 400 9.62 -14.66 -38.99
N ALA A 401 8.81 -15.04 -38.00
CA ALA A 401 8.65 -16.44 -37.59
C ALA A 401 7.63 -17.10 -38.51
N PRO A 402 7.78 -18.41 -38.84
CA PRO A 402 6.94 -19.10 -39.80
C PRO A 402 5.54 -19.41 -39.26
N PRO A 403 4.52 -19.55 -40.12
CA PRO A 403 3.14 -19.77 -39.73
C PRO A 403 2.90 -21.21 -39.29
N ALA A 404 2.30 -21.38 -38.09
CA ALA A 404 1.74 -22.67 -37.69
C ALA A 404 0.34 -22.84 -38.28
N GLY A 405 0.12 -24.04 -38.83
CA GLY A 405 -1.01 -24.42 -39.64
C GLY A 405 -2.38 -24.30 -38.97
N GLY A 406 -3.35 -24.07 -39.83
CA GLY A 406 -4.75 -23.97 -39.50
C GLY A 406 -5.42 -25.32 -39.18
N HIS A 407 -6.46 -25.23 -38.36
CA HIS A 407 -7.56 -26.17 -38.38
C HIS A 407 -8.89 -25.43 -38.45
N ALA A 408 -9.67 -25.85 -39.43
CA ALA A 408 -10.99 -25.36 -39.81
C ALA A 408 -12.11 -25.94 -38.93
N GLY A 409 -13.11 -25.13 -38.67
CA GLY A 409 -14.49 -25.41 -38.98
C GLY A 409 -15.39 -26.10 -37.94
N HIS A 410 -16.51 -25.51 -37.78
CA HIS A 410 -17.88 -25.88 -37.40
C HIS A 410 -18.34 -25.19 -36.13
N GLY A 411 -19.46 -24.53 -36.04
CA GLY A 411 -20.72 -24.47 -36.77
C GLY A 411 -21.69 -23.76 -35.81
N ALA A 412 -22.52 -22.90 -36.33
CA ALA A 412 -23.54 -22.13 -35.61
C ALA A 412 -24.66 -23.01 -35.03
N HIS A 413 -25.25 -22.61 -33.92
CA HIS A 413 -26.69 -22.76 -33.67
C HIS A 413 -27.21 -21.70 -32.73
N ASP A 414 -28.36 -21.19 -33.12
CA ASP A 414 -29.17 -20.07 -32.64
C ASP A 414 -29.98 -20.40 -31.37
N ASP A 415 -30.38 -19.28 -30.71
CA ASP A 415 -31.66 -19.02 -30.06
C ASP A 415 -32.18 -19.84 -28.85
N HIS A 416 -32.48 -19.17 -27.75
CA HIS A 416 -33.83 -18.85 -27.27
C HIS A 416 -33.86 -18.27 -25.84
N ALA A 417 -34.40 -17.02 -25.78
CA ALA A 417 -35.41 -16.48 -24.86
C ALA A 417 -35.46 -16.86 -23.37
N SER A 418 -35.46 -15.79 -22.54
CA SER A 418 -36.04 -15.71 -21.20
C SER A 418 -37.56 -16.04 -21.16
N PRO A 419 -38.22 -16.27 -20.00
CA PRO A 419 -38.41 -15.28 -18.97
C PRO A 419 -38.51 -15.76 -17.51
N GLY A 420 -38.31 -14.82 -16.61
CA GLY A 420 -38.64 -14.57 -15.27
C GLY A 420 -39.52 -15.47 -14.38
N ALA A 421 -39.15 -15.52 -13.09
CA ALA A 421 -40.12 -15.61 -11.98
C ALA A 421 -39.49 -15.12 -10.68
N HIS A 422 -40.14 -14.19 -10.04
CA HIS A 422 -39.95 -13.76 -8.66
C HIS A 422 -40.29 -14.90 -7.69
N ALA A 423 -39.49 -15.06 -6.62
CA ALA A 423 -39.94 -15.76 -5.43
C ALA A 423 -39.37 -15.10 -4.17
N GLN A 424 -40.24 -15.01 -3.20
CA GLN A 424 -40.26 -14.22 -1.98
C GLN A 424 -39.28 -14.65 -0.89
N HIS A 425 -38.98 -13.69 -0.04
CA HIS A 425 -38.29 -13.80 1.24
C HIS A 425 -38.88 -14.87 2.18
N GLY A 426 -38.02 -15.67 2.77
CA GLY A 426 -38.28 -16.54 3.89
C GLY A 426 -37.14 -16.46 4.89
N ASN A 427 -37.51 -16.20 6.12
CA ASN A 427 -36.73 -15.96 7.32
C ASN A 427 -35.88 -17.13 7.78
N GLY A 428 -34.67 -16.88 8.25
CA GLY A 428 -34.06 -17.50 9.43
C GLY A 428 -33.54 -18.92 9.29
N GLY A 429 -32.23 -19.06 9.34
CA GLY A 429 -31.56 -20.34 9.59
C GLY A 429 -30.10 -20.26 9.14
N MET A 430 -29.16 -20.50 10.05
CA MET A 430 -27.77 -20.76 9.73
C MET A 430 -27.68 -21.75 8.56
N GLN A 431 -27.27 -21.28 7.39
CA GLN A 431 -26.93 -22.17 6.29
C GLN A 431 -25.54 -22.74 6.54
N GLN A 432 -25.50 -24.01 6.92
CA GLN A 432 -24.33 -24.85 6.74
C GLN A 432 -24.19 -25.08 5.22
N HIS A 433 -23.13 -24.57 4.62
CA HIS A 433 -22.78 -24.92 3.26
C HIS A 433 -22.23 -26.34 3.21
N PRO A 434 -22.60 -27.15 2.21
CA PRO A 434 -22.12 -28.52 2.09
C PRO A 434 -20.62 -28.55 1.83
N ASP A 435 -19.94 -29.48 2.51
CA ASP A 435 -18.56 -29.87 2.27
C ASP A 435 -18.40 -30.46 0.86
N SER A 436 -18.16 -29.64 -0.13
CA SER A 436 -17.76 -30.14 -1.44
C SER A 436 -17.03 -29.08 -2.23
N GLU A 437 -15.77 -28.92 -1.97
CA GLU A 437 -14.78 -28.52 -2.98
C GLU A 437 -13.43 -29.10 -2.58
N THR A 438 -13.30 -30.41 -2.79
CA THR A 438 -12.02 -31.05 -3.00
C THR A 438 -11.79 -31.06 -4.50
N ASN A 439 -10.92 -30.17 -5.00
CA ASN A 439 -10.05 -30.40 -6.16
C ASN A 439 -8.81 -29.54 -6.04
#